data_0e5693da1992e0792e26421db9ac8435
#
_entry.id   0e5693da1992e0792e26421db9ac8435
#
_cell.length_a   1.000
_cell.length_b   1.000
_cell.length_c   1.000
_cell.angle_alpha   90.00
_cell.angle_beta   90.00
_cell.angle_gamma   90.00
#
_symmetry.space_group_name_H-M   'P 1'
#
loop_
_entity.id
_entity.type
_entity.pdbx_description
1 polymer ?
#
loop_
_entity_poly.entity_id
_entity_poly.type
_entity_poly.pdbx_seq_one_letter_code
_entity_poly.pdbx_strand_id
1 'polypeptide(L)'
;DKLTELLVAEGAIHAVRLKQKSKTKRKKKIATAIYEYQADCDGEWGQISFDFENGTSEIVRLADWDTMKTNRFANKAIAYLLNCENEKLPKETIVAFEL
;
A
#
# COMPACT_ATOMS: atom_id res chain seq x y z
N ASP A 1 3.32 4.03 12.87
CA ASP A 1 3.50 4.70 14.15
C ASP A 1 4.90 5.28 14.26
N LYS A 2 5.17 6.00 15.33
CA LYS A 2 6.46 6.68 15.51
C LYS A 2 7.64 5.72 15.60
N LEU A 3 7.46 4.57 16.21
CA LEU A 3 8.53 3.57 16.31
C LEU A 3 8.90 3.04 14.92
N THR A 4 7.92 2.72 14.10
CA THR A 4 8.15 2.28 12.73
C THR A 4 8.89 3.34 11.93
N GLU A 5 8.47 4.61 12.04
CA GLU A 5 9.13 5.72 11.35
C GLU A 5 10.58 5.90 11.77
N LEU A 6 10.87 5.76 13.07
CA LEU A 6 12.23 5.84 13.59
C LEU A 6 13.10 4.69 13.08
N LEU A 7 12.58 3.47 13.08
CA LEU A 7 13.31 2.30 12.58
C LEU A 7 13.60 2.42 11.08
N VAL A 8 12.66 2.94 10.31
CA VAL A 8 12.87 3.20 8.89
C VAL A 8 13.96 4.27 8.68
N ALA A 9 13.88 5.36 9.45
CA ALA A 9 14.87 6.45 9.36
C ALA A 9 16.29 5.98 9.70
N GLU A 10 16.42 5.00 10.60
CA GLU A 10 17.71 4.42 10.98
C GLU A 10 18.18 3.34 10.00
N GLY A 11 17.35 2.97 9.02
CA GLY A 11 17.67 1.93 8.06
C GLY A 11 17.54 0.51 8.61
N ALA A 12 16.91 0.35 9.77
CA ALA A 12 16.73 -0.95 10.40
C ALA A 12 15.66 -1.80 9.74
N ILE A 13 14.61 -1.15 9.21
CA ILE A 13 13.53 -1.82 8.49
C ILE A 13 13.09 -0.97 7.33
N HIS A 14 12.27 -1.56 6.45
CA HIS A 14 11.56 -0.84 5.41
C HIS A 14 10.07 -0.80 5.74
N ALA A 15 9.37 0.18 5.22
CA ALA A 15 7.94 0.30 5.42
C ALA A 15 7.26 0.92 4.21
N VAL A 16 5.99 0.58 4.02
CA VAL A 16 5.14 1.24 3.04
C VAL A 16 3.95 1.84 3.78
N ARG A 17 3.72 3.13 3.57
CA ARG A 17 2.52 3.82 4.04
C ARG A 17 1.42 3.65 3.02
N LEU A 18 0.21 3.40 3.49
CA LEU A 18 -0.96 3.22 2.64
C LEU A 18 -2.05 4.18 3.07
N LYS A 19 -2.70 4.78 2.08
CA LYS A 19 -3.83 5.69 2.32
C LYS A 19 -4.90 5.43 1.26
N GLN A 20 -6.10 5.09 1.70
CA GLN A 20 -7.20 4.88 0.79
C GLN A 20 -7.69 6.23 0.25
N LYS A 21 -7.60 6.42 -1.05
CA LYS A 21 -8.01 7.65 -1.71
C LYS A 21 -9.48 7.63 -2.10
N SER A 22 -9.95 6.48 -2.61
CA SER A 22 -11.34 6.30 -3.01
C SER A 22 -11.69 4.83 -2.97
N LYS A 23 -12.99 4.55 -2.98
CA LYS A 23 -13.50 3.18 -3.01
C LYS A 23 -14.87 3.16 -3.65
N THR A 24 -15.23 2.00 -4.20
CA THR A 24 -16.60 1.70 -4.61
C THR A 24 -17.07 0.48 -3.83
N LYS A 25 -18.36 0.42 -3.52
CA LYS A 25 -18.94 -0.70 -2.79
C LYS A 25 -19.99 -1.42 -3.63
N ARG A 26 -20.06 -2.72 -3.43
CA ARG A 26 -21.11 -3.56 -3.99
C ARG A 26 -21.52 -4.58 -2.92
N LYS A 27 -22.82 -4.66 -2.61
CA LYS A 27 -23.38 -5.57 -1.60
C LYS A 27 -22.67 -5.43 -0.24
N LYS A 28 -22.45 -4.19 0.19
CA LYS A 28 -21.79 -3.84 1.46
C LYS A 28 -20.30 -4.18 1.53
N LYS A 29 -19.70 -4.66 0.45
CA LYS A 29 -18.26 -4.92 0.38
C LYS A 29 -17.59 -3.91 -0.54
N ILE A 30 -16.32 -3.63 -0.27
CA ILE A 30 -15.52 -2.81 -1.16
C ILE A 30 -15.23 -3.63 -2.41
N ALA A 31 -15.72 -3.19 -3.56
CA ALA A 31 -15.48 -3.85 -4.84
C ALA A 31 -14.16 -3.40 -5.45
N THR A 32 -13.93 -2.10 -5.50
CA THR A 32 -12.69 -1.50 -6.02
C THR A 32 -12.23 -0.39 -5.10
N ALA A 33 -10.95 -0.06 -5.14
CA ALA A 33 -10.42 1.05 -4.39
C ALA A 33 -9.14 1.56 -5.04
N ILE A 34 -8.82 2.82 -4.77
CA ILE A 34 -7.54 3.41 -5.14
C ILE A 34 -6.82 3.73 -3.83
N TYR A 35 -5.60 3.21 -3.72
CA TYR A 35 -4.72 3.49 -2.59
C TYR A 35 -3.51 4.26 -3.07
N GLU A 36 -3.12 5.25 -2.27
CA GLU A 36 -1.81 5.87 -2.42
C GLU A 36 -0.83 5.14 -1.52
N TYR A 37 0.42 5.02 -1.95
CA TYR A 37 1.45 4.38 -1.15
C TYR A 37 2.71 5.23 -1.16
N GLN A 38 3.44 5.21 -0.05
CA GLN A 38 4.68 5.94 0.10
C GLN A 38 5.77 4.98 0.56
N ALA A 39 6.88 4.96 -0.15
CA ALA A 39 8.00 4.08 0.18
C ALA A 39 8.85 4.69 1.29
N ASP A 40 9.13 3.90 2.33
CA ASP A 40 9.97 4.29 3.47
C ASP A 40 9.58 5.61 4.13
N CYS A 41 8.28 5.92 4.13
CA CYS A 41 7.73 7.11 4.77
C CYS A 41 8.32 8.43 4.24
N ASP A 42 8.78 8.44 2.99
CA ASP A 42 9.45 9.61 2.40
C ASP A 42 9.16 9.71 0.91
N GLY A 43 9.22 10.94 0.38
CA GLY A 43 9.10 11.20 -1.05
C GLY A 43 7.67 11.23 -1.55
N GLU A 44 7.53 11.33 -2.86
CA GLU A 44 6.24 11.40 -3.52
C GLU A 44 5.51 10.06 -3.45
N TRP A 45 4.21 10.14 -3.26
CA TRP A 45 3.34 8.96 -3.18
C TRP A 45 3.08 8.39 -4.58
N GLY A 46 3.00 7.07 -4.65
CA GLY A 46 2.50 6.37 -5.83
C GLY A 46 1.03 6.06 -5.68
N GLN A 47 0.47 5.37 -6.66
CA GLN A 47 -0.94 5.04 -6.70
C GLN A 47 -1.16 3.64 -7.24
N ILE A 48 -2.03 2.88 -6.58
CA ILE A 48 -2.38 1.51 -6.98
C ILE A 48 -3.90 1.38 -7.02
N SER A 49 -4.40 0.83 -8.11
CA SER A 49 -5.82 0.53 -8.27
C SER A 49 -6.06 -0.93 -7.91
N PHE A 50 -7.10 -1.21 -7.14
CA PHE A 50 -7.45 -2.57 -6.69
C PHE A 50 -8.83 -2.96 -7.17
N ASP A 51 -8.95 -4.22 -7.58
CA ASP A 51 -10.22 -4.88 -7.83
C ASP A 51 -10.31 -6.05 -6.85
N PHE A 52 -11.02 -5.84 -5.74
CA PHE A 52 -11.14 -6.84 -4.69
C PHE A 52 -12.11 -7.96 -5.03
N GLU A 53 -12.98 -7.75 -6.01
CA GLU A 53 -13.89 -8.80 -6.47
C GLU A 53 -13.14 -9.86 -7.26
N ASN A 54 -12.17 -9.45 -8.05
CA ASN A 54 -11.36 -10.36 -8.87
C ASN A 54 -9.98 -10.66 -8.27
N GLY A 55 -9.61 -9.99 -7.18
CA GLY A 55 -8.31 -10.17 -6.54
C GLY A 55 -7.14 -9.68 -7.38
N THR A 56 -7.35 -8.62 -8.16
CA THR A 56 -6.32 -8.06 -9.04
C THR A 56 -5.97 -6.64 -8.67
N SER A 57 -4.84 -6.14 -9.19
CA SER A 57 -4.37 -4.79 -8.93
C SER A 57 -3.59 -4.27 -10.13
N GLU A 58 -3.46 -2.96 -10.20
CA GLU A 58 -2.68 -2.28 -11.24
C GLU A 58 -1.94 -1.10 -10.59
N ILE A 59 -0.63 -1.03 -10.84
CA ILE A 59 0.18 0.11 -10.37
C ILE A 59 -0.06 1.25 -11.36
N VAL A 60 -0.71 2.32 -10.89
CA VAL A 60 -1.03 3.48 -11.71
C VAL A 60 0.18 4.42 -11.80
N ARG A 61 0.88 4.60 -10.66
CA ARG A 61 2.05 5.45 -10.57
C ARG A 61 2.98 4.92 -9.48
N LEU A 62 4.27 4.86 -9.77
CA LEU A 62 5.26 4.44 -8.77
C LEU A 62 5.55 5.57 -7.79
N ALA A 63 5.70 5.21 -6.51
CA ALA A 63 6.20 6.13 -5.50
C ALA A 63 7.69 6.36 -5.68
N ASP A 64 8.21 7.46 -5.12
CA ASP A 64 9.64 7.65 -5.03
C ASP A 64 10.26 6.47 -4.27
N TRP A 65 11.48 6.12 -4.60
CA TRP A 65 12.24 4.99 -4.04
C TRP A 65 11.77 3.61 -4.53
N ASP A 66 10.63 3.52 -5.20
CA ASP A 66 10.24 2.30 -5.89
C ASP A 66 10.80 2.32 -7.31
N THR A 67 11.02 1.16 -7.91
CA THR A 67 11.56 1.07 -9.27
C THR A 67 10.67 0.19 -10.12
N MET A 68 10.63 0.48 -11.41
CA MET A 68 9.88 -0.33 -12.36
C MET A 68 10.37 -1.79 -12.42
N LYS A 69 11.63 -2.01 -12.08
CA LYS A 69 12.26 -3.32 -12.15
C LYS A 69 11.85 -4.24 -11.01
N THR A 70 11.72 -3.70 -9.81
CA THR A 70 11.46 -4.50 -8.62
C THR A 70 10.07 -4.27 -8.02
N ASN A 71 9.51 -3.06 -8.15
CA ASN A 71 8.22 -2.68 -7.58
C ASN A 71 8.09 -3.12 -6.12
N ARG A 72 9.18 -3.03 -5.38
CA ARG A 72 9.32 -3.64 -4.06
C ARG A 72 8.26 -3.19 -3.07
N PHE A 73 8.09 -1.87 -2.98
CA PHE A 73 7.13 -1.29 -2.04
C PHE A 73 5.70 -1.49 -2.52
N ALA A 74 5.44 -1.31 -3.81
CA ALA A 74 4.13 -1.55 -4.39
C ALA A 74 3.69 -3.00 -4.20
N ASN A 75 4.60 -3.96 -4.43
CA ASN A 75 4.29 -5.38 -4.27
C ASN A 75 3.97 -5.74 -2.82
N LYS A 76 4.65 -5.15 -1.84
CA LYS A 76 4.31 -5.35 -0.42
C LYS A 76 2.94 -4.80 -0.08
N ALA A 77 2.61 -3.62 -0.61
CA ALA A 77 1.30 -3.01 -0.44
C ALA A 77 0.20 -3.88 -1.05
N ILE A 78 0.42 -4.37 -2.27
CA ILE A 78 -0.54 -5.22 -2.98
C ILE A 78 -0.79 -6.51 -2.21
N ALA A 79 0.28 -7.19 -1.80
CA ALA A 79 0.16 -8.43 -1.05
C ALA A 79 -0.59 -8.22 0.26
N TYR A 80 -0.29 -7.15 0.98
CA TYR A 80 -0.97 -6.83 2.23
C TYR A 80 -2.47 -6.61 2.02
N LEU A 81 -2.83 -5.73 1.08
CA LEU A 81 -4.24 -5.36 0.88
C LEU A 81 -5.07 -6.48 0.28
N LEU A 82 -4.51 -7.27 -0.65
CA LEU A 82 -5.24 -8.40 -1.23
C LEU A 82 -5.44 -9.55 -0.24
N ASN A 83 -4.63 -9.62 0.81
CA ASN A 83 -4.78 -10.63 1.87
C ASN A 83 -5.61 -10.13 3.06
N CYS A 84 -6.01 -8.85 3.09
CA CYS A 84 -6.90 -8.35 4.13
C CYS A 84 -8.32 -8.85 3.92
N GLU A 85 -9.02 -9.12 5.02
CA GLU A 85 -10.46 -9.30 4.95
C GLU A 85 -11.11 -8.00 4.49
N ASN A 86 -12.09 -8.08 3.62
CA ASN A 86 -12.72 -6.91 3.00
C ASN A 86 -13.20 -5.87 4.02
N GLU A 87 -13.85 -6.32 5.09
CA GLU A 87 -14.38 -5.45 6.14
C GLU A 87 -13.29 -4.83 7.01
N LYS A 88 -12.06 -5.34 6.89
CA LYS A 88 -10.89 -4.85 7.63
C LYS A 88 -9.93 -4.04 6.76
N LEU A 89 -10.30 -3.73 5.52
CA LEU A 89 -9.46 -2.90 4.67
C LEU A 89 -9.24 -1.54 5.32
N PRO A 90 -7.98 -1.15 5.55
CA PRO A 90 -7.70 0.08 6.29
C PRO A 90 -7.90 1.33 5.43
N LYS A 91 -8.22 2.44 6.09
CA LYS A 91 -8.19 3.75 5.43
C LYS A 91 -6.77 4.28 5.37
N GLU A 92 -6.00 4.02 6.42
CA GLU A 92 -4.58 4.36 6.51
C GLU A 92 -3.87 3.30 7.31
N THR A 93 -2.66 2.96 6.91
CA THR A 93 -1.83 2.03 7.67
C THR A 93 -0.37 2.15 7.25
N ILE A 94 0.50 1.53 8.04
CA ILE A 94 1.92 1.37 7.71
C ILE A 94 2.21 -0.12 7.78
N VAL A 95 2.84 -0.65 6.72
CA VAL A 95 3.25 -2.05 6.68
C VAL A 95 4.77 -2.09 6.71
N ALA A 96 5.33 -2.65 7.79
CA ALA A 96 6.77 -2.80 7.94
C ALA A 96 7.21 -4.13 7.35
N PHE A 97 8.41 -4.15 6.77
CA PHE A 97 8.96 -5.38 6.20
C PHE A 97 10.48 -5.32 6.15
N GLU A 98 11.10 -6.48 6.01
CA GLU A 98 12.54 -6.61 5.80
C GLU A 98 12.79 -7.02 4.36
N LEU A 99 13.89 -6.52 3.81
CA LEU A 99 14.32 -6.88 2.46
C LEU A 99 15.21 -8.13 2.46
#